data_62641fd908799ab18794f7bc4b3432fa
#
_entry.id   62641fd908799ab18794f7bc4b3432fa
#
_cell.length_a   1.000
_cell.length_b   1.000
_cell.length_c   1.000
_cell.angle_alpha   90.00
_cell.angle_beta   90.00
_cell.angle_gamma   90.00
#
_symmetry.space_group_name_H-M   'P 1'
#
loop_
_entity.id
_entity.type
_entity.pdbx_description
1 polymer ?
#
loop_
_entity_poly.entity_id
_entity_poly.type
_entity_poly.pdbx_seq_one_letter_code
_entity_poly.pdbx_strand_id
1 'polypeptide(L)'
;VYQKMILKLGEPNCIDLSGKKPHVIFFVGPTGVGKTTTIAKIAAKYKVEHDKKVAMLTADTYRIAAAEQLKIYANILDAPVKIIYSAEELNQSLETLAEYDLVFVDTAGFSHKNEEQREDIKKLVNGLDLKYEKEVYLVLSATTKYKDLMEIVDIYREIAEYKIIFTKLDETTSFGNILNIRLYSGADLSYMTNGQSVPDDLEVFNTQMVVKQLLGGK
;
A
#
# COMPACT_ATOMS: atom_id res chain seq x y z
N VAL A 1 -28.19 9.27 8.70
CA VAL A 1 -27.14 9.40 7.67
C VAL A 1 -25.81 8.96 8.25
N TYR A 2 -25.30 9.55 9.33
CA TYR A 2 -23.99 9.28 9.96
C TYR A 2 -23.72 7.78 10.16
N GLN A 3 -24.58 7.07 10.90
CA GLN A 3 -24.42 5.63 11.17
C GLN A 3 -24.40 4.77 9.90
N LYS A 4 -25.20 5.11 8.89
CA LYS A 4 -25.18 4.39 7.61
C LYS A 4 -23.86 4.57 6.85
N MET A 5 -23.24 5.74 6.94
CA MET A 5 -21.93 6.01 6.33
C MET A 5 -20.83 5.26 7.05
N ILE A 6 -20.83 5.24 8.38
CA ILE A 6 -19.90 4.42 9.18
C ILE A 6 -19.96 2.95 8.77
N LEU A 7 -21.16 2.37 8.71
CA LEU A 7 -21.36 0.98 8.31
C LEU A 7 -20.87 0.69 6.88
N LYS A 8 -21.04 1.67 5.97
CA LYS A 8 -20.60 1.51 4.57
C LYS A 8 -19.09 1.63 4.38
N LEU A 9 -18.42 2.48 5.13
CA LEU A 9 -16.97 2.58 5.13
C LEU A 9 -16.33 1.37 5.82
N GLY A 10 -16.98 0.82 6.84
CA GLY A 10 -16.51 -0.33 7.61
C GLY A 10 -15.41 0.02 8.60
N GLU A 11 -14.93 -1.00 9.30
CA GLU A 11 -13.76 -0.90 10.16
C GLU A 11 -12.47 -1.02 9.32
N PRO A 12 -11.39 -0.34 9.73
CA PRO A 12 -10.11 -0.45 9.04
C PRO A 12 -9.53 -1.87 9.14
N ASN A 13 -9.02 -2.37 8.02
CA ASN A 13 -8.38 -3.68 7.94
C ASN A 13 -6.88 -3.51 7.72
N CYS A 14 -6.13 -3.46 8.80
CA CYS A 14 -4.68 -3.26 8.80
C CYS A 14 -3.91 -4.56 8.55
N ILE A 15 -2.57 -4.47 8.53
CA ILE A 15 -1.68 -5.63 8.38
C ILE A 15 -1.93 -6.62 9.51
N ASP A 16 -2.20 -7.87 9.15
CA ASP A 16 -2.37 -8.96 10.11
C ASP A 16 -1.00 -9.59 10.43
N LEU A 17 -0.65 -9.59 11.71
CA LEU A 17 0.61 -10.17 12.22
C LEU A 17 0.45 -11.59 12.74
N SER A 18 -0.74 -12.17 12.68
CA SER A 18 -1.03 -13.48 13.27
C SER A 18 -0.55 -14.67 12.44
N GLY A 19 -0.09 -14.42 11.22
CA GLY A 19 0.26 -15.46 10.25
C GLY A 19 1.70 -15.96 10.30
N LYS A 20 2.07 -16.69 9.25
CA LYS A 20 3.43 -17.24 9.07
C LYS A 20 4.43 -16.14 8.73
N LYS A 21 5.66 -16.31 9.19
CA LYS A 21 6.77 -15.41 8.84
C LYS A 21 7.60 -15.94 7.67
N PRO A 22 8.16 -15.03 6.87
CA PRO A 22 7.82 -13.63 6.77
C PRO A 22 6.43 -13.41 6.13
N HIS A 23 5.68 -12.43 6.63
CA HIS A 23 4.46 -11.97 5.98
C HIS A 23 4.83 -11.01 4.85
N VAL A 24 4.38 -11.25 3.64
CA VAL A 24 4.78 -10.50 2.45
C VAL A 24 3.69 -9.48 2.07
N ILE A 25 4.06 -8.22 2.06
CA ILE A 25 3.14 -7.10 1.84
C ILE A 25 3.49 -6.40 0.53
N PHE A 26 2.65 -6.54 -0.47
CA PHE A 26 2.80 -5.84 -1.75
C PHE A 26 2.10 -4.50 -1.73
N PHE A 27 2.80 -3.49 -2.23
CA PHE A 27 2.22 -2.17 -2.49
C PHE A 27 2.13 -1.96 -3.99
N VAL A 28 0.91 -1.83 -4.47
CA VAL A 28 0.59 -1.60 -5.88
C VAL A 28 -0.10 -0.25 -6.04
N GLY A 29 -0.16 0.28 -7.24
CA GLY A 29 -0.83 1.55 -7.52
C GLY A 29 -0.11 2.38 -8.56
N PRO A 30 -0.74 3.45 -9.05
CA PRO A 30 -0.16 4.32 -10.08
C PRO A 30 1.14 5.00 -9.65
N THR A 31 1.84 5.55 -10.63
CA THR A 31 3.01 6.39 -10.37
C THR A 31 2.61 7.68 -9.64
N GLY A 32 3.41 8.13 -8.68
CA GLY A 32 3.24 9.43 -8.02
C GLY A 32 2.19 9.49 -6.92
N VAL A 33 1.56 8.36 -6.56
CA VAL A 33 0.59 8.30 -5.46
C VAL A 33 1.24 8.24 -4.06
N GLY A 34 2.57 8.20 -3.96
CA GLY A 34 3.28 8.15 -2.69
C GLY A 34 3.51 6.74 -2.13
N LYS A 35 3.54 5.69 -2.98
CA LYS A 35 3.78 4.30 -2.54
C LYS A 35 5.04 4.15 -1.70
N THR A 36 6.19 4.51 -2.24
CA THR A 36 7.50 4.35 -1.59
C THR A 36 7.55 5.06 -0.24
N THR A 37 7.01 6.27 -0.14
CA THR A 37 6.93 7.01 1.13
C THR A 37 5.96 6.34 2.12
N THR A 38 4.86 5.79 1.64
CA THR A 38 3.89 5.05 2.46
C THR A 38 4.51 3.78 3.03
N ILE A 39 5.27 3.03 2.22
CA ILE A 39 6.03 1.85 2.68
C ILE A 39 6.98 2.25 3.80
N ALA A 40 7.74 3.33 3.62
CA ALA A 40 8.68 3.81 4.63
C ALA A 40 7.98 4.15 5.96
N LYS A 41 6.82 4.81 5.90
CA LYS A 41 6.02 5.13 7.09
C LYS A 41 5.53 3.88 7.82
N ILE A 42 4.96 2.93 7.08
CA ILE A 42 4.45 1.68 7.65
C ILE A 42 5.60 0.86 8.24
N ALA A 43 6.71 0.71 7.51
CA ALA A 43 7.88 -0.02 7.98
C ALA A 43 8.47 0.59 9.26
N ALA A 44 8.59 1.92 9.31
CA ALA A 44 9.04 2.63 10.49
C ALA A 44 8.12 2.39 11.69
N LYS A 45 6.81 2.48 11.49
CA LYS A 45 5.82 2.23 12.53
C LYS A 45 5.94 0.81 13.09
N TYR A 46 5.99 -0.20 12.23
CA TYR A 46 6.09 -1.58 12.70
C TYR A 46 7.44 -1.88 13.36
N LYS A 47 8.54 -1.30 12.87
CA LYS A 47 9.86 -1.48 13.50
C LYS A 47 9.94 -0.80 14.85
N VAL A 48 9.50 0.46 14.95
CA VAL A 48 9.70 1.28 16.16
C VAL A 48 8.61 1.05 17.21
N GLU A 49 7.33 1.01 16.80
CA GLU A 49 6.22 0.90 17.76
C GLU A 49 5.87 -0.55 18.11
N HIS A 50 6.11 -1.49 17.19
CA HIS A 50 5.73 -2.90 17.36
C HIS A 50 6.93 -3.85 17.49
N ASP A 51 8.16 -3.34 17.52
CA ASP A 51 9.41 -4.11 17.63
C ASP A 51 9.49 -5.28 16.62
N LYS A 52 9.09 -5.01 15.36
CA LYS A 52 9.09 -6.00 14.30
C LYS A 52 10.35 -5.91 13.44
N LYS A 53 10.90 -7.07 13.07
CA LYS A 53 11.96 -7.14 12.05
C LYS A 53 11.33 -6.92 10.68
N VAL A 54 11.73 -5.84 10.02
CA VAL A 54 11.21 -5.46 8.70
C VAL A 54 12.30 -5.51 7.65
N ALA A 55 11.95 -5.93 6.45
CA ALA A 55 12.81 -5.89 5.26
C ALA A 55 12.04 -5.27 4.09
N MET A 56 12.76 -4.74 3.13
CA MET A 56 12.19 -4.08 1.96
C MET A 56 12.73 -4.70 0.67
N LEU A 57 11.85 -4.91 -0.28
CA LEU A 57 12.19 -5.30 -1.64
C LEU A 57 11.59 -4.28 -2.59
N THR A 58 12.28 -3.98 -3.68
CA THR A 58 11.73 -3.14 -4.75
C THR A 58 11.80 -3.85 -6.09
N ALA A 59 10.67 -3.89 -6.76
CA ALA A 59 10.55 -4.28 -8.16
C ALA A 59 10.35 -3.07 -9.08
N ASP A 60 10.43 -1.84 -8.56
CA ASP A 60 10.39 -0.62 -9.38
C ASP A 60 11.75 -0.34 -10.02
N THR A 61 12.07 -1.13 -11.02
CA THR A 61 13.35 -1.05 -11.76
C THR A 61 13.32 0.03 -12.84
N TYR A 62 12.14 0.56 -13.15
CA TYR A 62 11.96 1.61 -14.16
C TYR A 62 12.33 3.01 -13.64
N ARG A 63 12.19 3.22 -12.32
CA ARG A 63 12.44 4.52 -11.69
C ARG A 63 13.60 4.43 -10.70
N ILE A 64 14.81 4.72 -11.19
CA ILE A 64 16.04 4.71 -10.37
C ILE A 64 15.86 5.54 -9.08
N ALA A 65 15.25 6.72 -9.19
CA ALA A 65 15.03 7.59 -8.04
C ALA A 65 14.12 6.98 -6.96
N ALA A 66 13.14 6.15 -7.32
CA ALA A 66 12.26 5.48 -6.36
C ALA A 66 13.02 4.38 -5.59
N ALA A 67 13.83 3.59 -6.28
CA ALA A 67 14.67 2.57 -5.65
C ALA A 67 15.70 3.21 -4.71
N GLU A 68 16.33 4.31 -5.11
CA GLU A 68 17.28 5.05 -4.25
C GLU A 68 16.57 5.67 -3.03
N GLN A 69 15.36 6.20 -3.20
CA GLN A 69 14.56 6.71 -2.09
C GLN A 69 14.23 5.60 -1.07
N LEU A 70 13.83 4.42 -1.55
CA LEU A 70 13.56 3.28 -0.65
C LEU A 70 14.81 2.83 0.09
N LYS A 71 15.98 2.83 -0.56
CA LYS A 71 17.28 2.53 0.09
C LYS A 71 17.61 3.53 1.20
N ILE A 72 17.36 4.82 0.98
CA ILE A 72 17.58 5.85 2.02
C ILE A 72 16.74 5.54 3.26
N TYR A 73 15.44 5.27 3.08
CA TYR A 73 14.57 4.91 4.19
C TYR A 73 14.98 3.60 4.87
N ALA A 74 15.35 2.59 4.11
CA ALA A 74 15.82 1.32 4.65
C ALA A 74 17.09 1.50 5.49
N ASN A 75 18.04 2.32 5.05
CA ASN A 75 19.25 2.65 5.80
C ASN A 75 18.93 3.39 7.11
N ILE A 76 18.01 4.37 7.09
CA ILE A 76 17.58 5.07 8.30
C ILE A 76 16.96 4.10 9.31
N LEU A 77 16.21 3.14 8.81
CA LEU A 77 15.54 2.14 9.64
C LEU A 77 16.45 0.95 9.98
N ASP A 78 17.71 0.93 9.54
CA ASP A 78 18.57 -0.25 9.66
C ASP A 78 17.83 -1.54 9.23
N ALA A 79 17.23 -1.50 8.06
CA ALA A 79 16.47 -2.60 7.45
C ALA A 79 17.16 -3.03 6.14
N PRO A 80 17.24 -4.32 5.83
CA PRO A 80 17.77 -4.77 4.54
C PRO A 80 16.85 -4.33 3.40
N VAL A 81 17.47 -3.98 2.26
CA VAL A 81 16.77 -3.66 1.02
C VAL A 81 17.41 -4.36 -0.15
N LYS A 82 16.60 -4.97 -1.02
CA LYS A 82 17.07 -5.60 -2.27
C LYS A 82 16.21 -5.14 -3.45
N ILE A 83 16.82 -5.07 -4.63
CA ILE A 83 16.12 -4.94 -5.90
C ILE A 83 15.84 -6.37 -6.41
N ILE A 84 14.63 -6.60 -6.89
CA ILE A 84 14.19 -7.87 -7.47
C ILE A 84 13.62 -7.62 -8.88
N TYR A 85 13.83 -8.56 -9.77
CA TYR A 85 13.43 -8.45 -11.18
C TYR A 85 12.37 -9.49 -11.58
N SER A 86 12.14 -10.48 -10.74
CA SER A 86 11.18 -11.56 -11.03
C SER A 86 10.58 -12.18 -9.76
N ALA A 87 9.55 -13.01 -9.95
CA ALA A 87 8.96 -13.79 -8.86
C ALA A 87 9.94 -14.83 -8.30
N GLU A 88 10.82 -15.37 -9.13
CA GLU A 88 11.86 -16.31 -8.70
C GLU A 88 12.85 -15.61 -7.76
N GLU A 89 13.31 -14.42 -8.10
CA GLU A 89 14.20 -13.62 -7.25
C GLU A 89 13.51 -13.16 -5.96
N LEU A 90 12.19 -12.87 -6.02
CA LEU A 90 11.39 -12.62 -4.84
C LEU A 90 11.44 -13.81 -3.88
N ASN A 91 11.09 -14.99 -4.35
CA ASN A 91 11.06 -16.22 -3.53
C ASN A 91 12.43 -16.56 -2.96
N GLN A 92 13.51 -16.48 -3.77
CA GLN A 92 14.89 -16.66 -3.30
C GLN A 92 15.29 -15.63 -2.23
N SER A 93 14.88 -14.37 -2.39
CA SER A 93 15.13 -13.33 -1.39
C SER A 93 14.42 -13.62 -0.08
N LEU A 94 13.18 -14.10 -0.13
CA LEU A 94 12.41 -14.45 1.06
C LEU A 94 13.02 -15.60 1.87
N GLU A 95 13.69 -16.54 1.22
CA GLU A 95 14.43 -17.59 1.93
C GLU A 95 15.56 -17.03 2.81
N THR A 96 16.21 -15.96 2.35
CA THR A 96 17.25 -15.27 3.13
C THR A 96 16.68 -14.36 4.22
N LEU A 97 15.38 -14.07 4.16
CA LEU A 97 14.65 -13.18 5.06
C LEU A 97 13.70 -13.94 6.00
N ALA A 98 13.88 -15.24 6.19
CA ALA A 98 12.99 -16.11 6.98
C ALA A 98 12.84 -15.67 8.45
N GLU A 99 13.83 -14.95 9.00
CA GLU A 99 13.79 -14.43 10.37
C GLU A 99 13.02 -13.11 10.52
N TYR A 100 12.64 -12.49 9.39
CA TYR A 100 11.91 -11.23 9.40
C TYR A 100 10.42 -11.45 9.64
N ASP A 101 9.78 -10.50 10.32
CA ASP A 101 8.33 -10.56 10.55
C ASP A 101 7.58 -10.11 9.31
N LEU A 102 8.03 -9.01 8.70
CA LEU A 102 7.38 -8.35 7.55
C LEU A 102 8.38 -8.09 6.43
N VAL A 103 7.99 -8.40 5.22
CA VAL A 103 8.72 -8.03 4.00
C VAL A 103 7.82 -7.15 3.13
N PHE A 104 8.21 -5.90 2.97
CA PHE A 104 7.49 -4.92 2.16
C PHE A 104 8.03 -4.93 0.73
N VAL A 105 7.13 -5.06 -0.24
CA VAL A 105 7.47 -5.10 -1.67
C VAL A 105 6.91 -3.88 -2.38
N ASP A 106 7.79 -2.96 -2.79
CA ASP A 106 7.43 -1.82 -3.64
C ASP A 106 7.42 -2.25 -5.11
N THR A 107 6.26 -2.15 -5.76
CA THR A 107 6.13 -2.48 -7.18
C THR A 107 6.23 -1.22 -8.04
N ALA A 108 6.56 -1.39 -9.31
CA ALA A 108 6.48 -0.29 -10.27
C ALA A 108 5.06 0.30 -10.32
N GLY A 109 4.97 1.61 -10.42
CA GLY A 109 3.73 2.26 -10.80
C GLY A 109 3.60 2.27 -12.31
N PHE A 110 2.44 1.97 -12.85
CA PHE A 110 2.21 2.04 -14.28
C PHE A 110 1.02 2.94 -14.61
N SER A 111 1.04 3.44 -15.82
CA SER A 111 -0.11 4.10 -16.42
C SER A 111 -1.08 3.01 -16.90
N HIS A 112 -2.38 3.24 -16.78
CA HIS A 112 -3.45 2.32 -17.22
C HIS A 112 -3.36 1.88 -18.68
N LYS A 113 -2.47 2.47 -19.48
CA LYS A 113 -2.22 2.11 -20.89
C LYS A 113 -1.03 1.15 -21.10
N ASN A 114 -0.28 0.81 -20.04
CA ASN A 114 0.90 -0.04 -20.15
C ASN A 114 0.57 -1.48 -19.72
N GLU A 115 0.15 -2.29 -20.69
CA GLU A 115 -0.23 -3.68 -20.48
C GLU A 115 0.95 -4.56 -20.04
N GLU A 116 2.15 -4.29 -20.57
CA GLU A 116 3.36 -5.06 -20.23
C GLU A 116 3.69 -4.93 -18.74
N GLN A 117 3.76 -3.69 -18.23
CA GLN A 117 4.01 -3.45 -16.81
C GLN A 117 2.90 -4.03 -15.91
N ARG A 118 1.65 -4.03 -16.37
CA ARG A 118 0.54 -4.68 -15.65
C ARG A 118 0.76 -6.18 -15.52
N GLU A 119 1.12 -6.85 -16.61
CA GLU A 119 1.40 -8.28 -16.61
C GLU A 119 2.62 -8.63 -15.75
N ASP A 120 3.66 -7.81 -15.75
CA ASP A 120 4.84 -8.01 -14.89
C ASP A 120 4.49 -7.96 -13.41
N ILE A 121 3.69 -6.98 -12.99
CA ILE A 121 3.21 -6.88 -11.60
C ILE A 121 2.31 -8.07 -11.25
N LYS A 122 1.42 -8.47 -12.16
CA LYS A 122 0.55 -9.62 -11.97
C LYS A 122 1.35 -10.92 -11.78
N LYS A 123 2.38 -11.13 -12.61
CA LYS A 123 3.29 -12.28 -12.47
C LYS A 123 4.05 -12.24 -11.14
N LEU A 124 4.55 -11.06 -10.74
CA LEU A 124 5.27 -10.89 -9.49
C LEU A 124 4.38 -11.21 -8.28
N VAL A 125 3.20 -10.61 -8.21
CA VAL A 125 2.27 -10.76 -7.07
C VAL A 125 1.72 -12.19 -6.98
N ASN A 126 1.42 -12.83 -8.12
CA ASN A 126 0.86 -14.17 -8.17
C ASN A 126 1.92 -15.29 -8.25
N GLY A 127 3.18 -14.94 -8.48
CA GLY A 127 4.31 -15.87 -8.45
C GLY A 127 4.93 -16.08 -7.07
N LEU A 128 4.36 -15.48 -6.03
CA LEU A 128 4.77 -15.75 -4.66
C LEU A 128 4.44 -17.21 -4.28
N ASP A 129 5.40 -17.90 -3.68
CA ASP A 129 5.22 -19.26 -3.18
C ASP A 129 4.07 -19.33 -2.16
N LEU A 130 3.23 -20.35 -2.27
CA LEU A 130 2.06 -20.58 -1.40
C LEU A 130 2.42 -20.83 0.08
N LYS A 131 3.70 -21.07 0.39
CA LYS A 131 4.17 -21.19 1.77
C LYS A 131 4.17 -19.87 2.53
N TYR A 132 4.18 -18.73 1.81
CA TYR A 132 4.16 -17.38 2.38
C TYR A 132 2.74 -16.82 2.39
N GLU A 133 2.43 -16.08 3.43
CA GLU A 133 1.21 -15.29 3.47
C GLU A 133 1.42 -13.96 2.75
N LYS A 134 0.39 -13.53 2.04
CA LYS A 134 0.41 -12.36 1.19
C LYS A 134 -0.73 -11.42 1.51
N GLU A 135 -0.41 -10.14 1.63
CA GLU A 135 -1.37 -9.05 1.55
C GLU A 135 -0.99 -8.09 0.42
N VAL A 136 -2.00 -7.52 -0.23
CA VAL A 136 -1.80 -6.52 -1.29
C VAL A 136 -2.51 -5.23 -0.90
N TYR A 137 -1.81 -4.12 -1.00
CA TYR A 137 -2.35 -2.79 -0.73
C TYR A 137 -2.33 -1.96 -2.00
N LEU A 138 -3.51 -1.54 -2.44
CA LEU A 138 -3.66 -0.57 -3.51
C LEU A 138 -3.56 0.84 -2.91
N VAL A 139 -2.51 1.56 -3.30
CA VAL A 139 -2.27 2.94 -2.86
C VAL A 139 -2.89 3.90 -3.85
N LEU A 140 -3.79 4.74 -3.38
CA LEU A 140 -4.55 5.72 -4.16
C LEU A 140 -4.36 7.12 -3.58
N SER A 141 -4.20 8.12 -4.43
CA SER A 141 -4.20 9.52 -3.99
C SER A 141 -5.64 10.03 -3.84
N ALA A 142 -5.94 10.65 -2.70
CA ALA A 142 -7.24 11.29 -2.44
C ALA A 142 -7.51 12.49 -3.37
N THR A 143 -6.47 13.03 -4.02
CA THR A 143 -6.58 14.13 -4.99
C THR A 143 -6.97 13.68 -6.40
N THR A 144 -7.00 12.37 -6.65
CA THR A 144 -7.33 11.80 -7.95
C THR A 144 -8.83 11.92 -8.22
N LYS A 145 -9.20 12.24 -9.45
CA LYS A 145 -10.62 12.34 -9.86
C LYS A 145 -11.31 10.99 -9.75
N TYR A 146 -12.58 11.00 -9.38
CA TYR A 146 -13.36 9.78 -9.15
C TYR A 146 -13.35 8.81 -10.35
N LYS A 147 -13.50 9.33 -11.57
CA LYS A 147 -13.48 8.52 -12.79
C LYS A 147 -12.15 7.77 -12.95
N ASP A 148 -11.05 8.47 -12.73
CA ASP A 148 -9.71 7.88 -12.84
C ASP A 148 -9.48 6.84 -11.72
N LEU A 149 -9.99 7.10 -10.52
CA LEU A 149 -9.94 6.13 -9.42
C LEU A 149 -10.71 4.84 -9.74
N MET A 150 -11.88 4.92 -10.39
CA MET A 150 -12.62 3.73 -10.82
C MET A 150 -11.82 2.90 -11.84
N GLU A 151 -11.23 3.55 -12.84
CA GLU A 151 -10.40 2.87 -13.83
C GLU A 151 -9.19 2.18 -13.18
N ILE A 152 -8.53 2.84 -12.23
CA ILE A 152 -7.42 2.26 -11.46
C ILE A 152 -7.89 1.03 -10.66
N VAL A 153 -8.98 1.15 -9.92
CA VAL A 153 -9.56 0.07 -9.12
C VAL A 153 -9.87 -1.16 -9.97
N ASP A 154 -10.46 -0.98 -11.15
CA ASP A 154 -10.81 -2.09 -12.05
C ASP A 154 -9.56 -2.79 -12.59
N ILE A 155 -8.54 -2.03 -12.98
CA ILE A 155 -7.26 -2.59 -13.46
C ILE A 155 -6.59 -3.44 -12.37
N TYR A 156 -6.47 -2.90 -11.15
CA TYR A 156 -5.79 -3.61 -10.06
C TYR A 156 -6.60 -4.78 -9.50
N ARG A 157 -7.95 -4.79 -9.65
CA ARG A 157 -8.80 -5.95 -9.33
C ARG A 157 -8.46 -7.18 -10.16
N GLU A 158 -7.97 -7.01 -11.39
CA GLU A 158 -7.51 -8.11 -12.23
C GLU A 158 -6.17 -8.71 -11.77
N ILE A 159 -5.41 -7.99 -10.96
CA ILE A 159 -4.09 -8.42 -10.47
C ILE A 159 -4.24 -9.28 -9.21
N ALA A 160 -4.95 -8.79 -8.20
CA ALA A 160 -5.17 -9.48 -6.94
C ALA A 160 -6.32 -8.84 -6.14
N GLU A 161 -6.81 -9.55 -5.12
CA GLU A 161 -7.57 -8.93 -4.03
C GLU A 161 -6.67 -8.00 -3.24
N TYR A 162 -7.16 -6.84 -2.85
CA TYR A 162 -6.39 -5.82 -2.16
C TYR A 162 -7.20 -5.08 -1.10
N LYS A 163 -6.48 -4.47 -0.16
CA LYS A 163 -6.96 -3.41 0.73
C LYS A 163 -6.53 -2.05 0.17
N ILE A 164 -7.18 -0.98 0.56
CA ILE A 164 -6.90 0.36 0.04
C ILE A 164 -6.21 1.23 1.09
N ILE A 165 -5.17 1.94 0.65
CA ILE A 165 -4.55 3.04 1.37
C ILE A 165 -4.81 4.32 0.60
N PHE A 166 -5.36 5.33 1.27
CA PHE A 166 -5.48 6.67 0.70
C PHE A 166 -4.35 7.57 1.17
N THR A 167 -3.70 8.24 0.23
CA THR A 167 -2.63 9.20 0.49
C THR A 167 -3.06 10.62 0.17
N LYS A 168 -2.26 11.61 0.62
CA LYS A 168 -2.42 13.02 0.30
C LYS A 168 -3.78 13.60 0.74
N LEU A 169 -4.25 13.18 1.92
CA LEU A 169 -5.48 13.73 2.46
C LEU A 169 -5.34 15.21 2.84
N ASP A 170 -4.13 15.65 3.14
CA ASP A 170 -3.77 17.05 3.39
C ASP A 170 -3.88 17.94 2.15
N GLU A 171 -3.83 17.36 0.96
CA GLU A 171 -3.91 18.09 -0.32
C GLU A 171 -5.36 18.23 -0.84
N THR A 172 -6.37 17.72 -0.13
CA THR A 172 -7.78 17.78 -0.57
C THR A 172 -8.75 18.07 0.57
N THR A 173 -9.82 18.76 0.25
CA THR A 173 -10.98 18.96 1.15
C THR A 173 -12.16 18.06 0.78
N SER A 174 -12.04 17.27 -0.31
CA SER A 174 -13.11 16.43 -0.84
C SER A 174 -12.90 14.96 -0.50
N PHE A 175 -13.60 14.49 0.52
CA PHE A 175 -13.53 13.09 0.99
C PHE A 175 -14.58 12.18 0.33
N GLY A 176 -15.45 12.72 -0.54
CA GLY A 176 -16.50 11.96 -1.22
C GLY A 176 -15.98 10.78 -2.05
N ASN A 177 -14.81 10.95 -2.67
CA ASN A 177 -14.18 9.90 -3.47
C ASN A 177 -13.79 8.67 -2.63
N ILE A 178 -13.42 8.85 -1.36
CA ILE A 178 -13.06 7.75 -0.46
C ILE A 178 -14.26 6.83 -0.25
N LEU A 179 -15.42 7.41 0.13
CA LEU A 179 -16.65 6.65 0.32
C LEU A 179 -17.08 5.97 -0.98
N ASN A 180 -17.07 6.72 -2.09
CA ASN A 180 -17.50 6.20 -3.38
C ASN A 180 -16.61 5.05 -3.86
N ILE A 181 -15.30 5.14 -3.69
CA ILE A 181 -14.36 4.06 -4.07
C ILE A 181 -14.50 2.85 -3.14
N ARG A 182 -14.70 3.04 -1.84
CA ARG A 182 -15.01 1.93 -0.92
C ARG A 182 -16.25 1.15 -1.38
N LEU A 183 -17.30 1.87 -1.75
CA LEU A 183 -18.56 1.26 -2.21
C LEU A 183 -18.42 0.59 -3.58
N TYR A 184 -17.66 1.21 -4.48
CA TYR A 184 -17.44 0.69 -5.83
C TYR A 184 -16.54 -0.53 -5.86
N SER A 185 -15.42 -0.47 -5.12
CA SER A 185 -14.44 -1.55 -5.10
C SER A 185 -14.86 -2.74 -4.25
N GLY A 186 -15.60 -2.50 -3.17
CA GLY A 186 -15.84 -3.48 -2.11
C GLY A 186 -14.62 -3.75 -1.22
N ALA A 187 -13.45 -3.19 -1.55
CA ALA A 187 -12.21 -3.43 -0.84
C ALA A 187 -12.16 -2.69 0.50
N ASP A 188 -11.59 -3.31 1.52
CA ASP A 188 -11.44 -2.69 2.83
C ASP A 188 -10.44 -1.54 2.81
N LEU A 189 -10.72 -0.51 3.62
CA LEU A 189 -9.82 0.59 3.88
C LEU A 189 -8.86 0.22 5.02
N SER A 190 -7.61 0.64 4.93
CA SER A 190 -6.56 0.23 5.88
C SER A 190 -5.89 1.42 6.55
N TYR A 191 -5.06 2.12 5.82
CA TYR A 191 -4.31 3.28 6.31
C TYR A 191 -4.63 4.51 5.48
N MET A 192 -4.28 5.68 6.04
CA MET A 192 -4.31 6.95 5.34
C MET A 192 -3.07 7.78 5.67
N THR A 193 -2.65 8.64 4.74
CA THR A 193 -1.57 9.59 4.97
C THR A 193 -2.04 11.02 4.76
N ASN A 194 -1.58 11.92 5.62
CA ASN A 194 -2.02 13.32 5.68
C ASN A 194 -0.83 14.30 5.68
N GLY A 195 0.30 13.91 5.10
CA GLY A 195 1.49 14.74 4.97
C GLY A 195 2.70 13.96 4.50
N GLN A 196 3.89 14.58 4.58
CA GLN A 196 5.14 14.03 4.06
C GLN A 196 6.09 13.49 5.12
N SER A 197 5.84 13.74 6.41
CA SER A 197 6.70 13.29 7.51
C SER A 197 6.66 11.77 7.68
N VAL A 198 7.83 11.16 7.88
CA VAL A 198 8.00 9.73 8.12
C VAL A 198 8.56 9.56 9.53
N PRO A 199 7.89 8.81 10.41
CA PRO A 199 6.65 8.04 10.21
C PRO A 199 5.33 8.79 10.51
N ASP A 200 5.39 10.02 10.99
CA ASP A 200 4.31 10.69 11.74
C ASP A 200 3.00 10.87 10.96
N ASP A 201 3.08 11.13 9.65
CA ASP A 201 1.92 11.40 8.81
C ASP A 201 1.29 10.11 8.25
N LEU A 202 1.19 9.06 9.08
CA LEU A 202 0.48 7.81 8.79
C LEU A 202 -0.48 7.49 9.92
N GLU A 203 -1.73 7.28 9.57
CA GLU A 203 -2.77 6.86 10.51
C GLU A 203 -3.49 5.60 10.02
N VAL A 204 -4.01 4.82 10.96
CA VAL A 204 -5.05 3.84 10.65
C VAL A 204 -6.26 4.60 10.12
N PHE A 205 -6.92 4.07 9.09
CA PHE A 205 -8.05 4.75 8.48
C PHE A 205 -9.12 5.10 9.52
N ASN A 206 -9.40 6.39 9.66
CA ASN A 206 -10.34 6.90 10.65
C ASN A 206 -11.72 7.13 10.04
N THR A 207 -12.56 6.10 10.10
CA THR A 207 -13.92 6.12 9.56
C THR A 207 -14.75 7.28 10.12
N GLN A 208 -14.65 7.56 11.42
CA GLN A 208 -15.43 8.62 12.06
C GLN A 208 -15.02 10.00 11.59
N MET A 209 -13.70 10.23 11.45
CA MET A 209 -13.17 11.52 10.94
C MET A 209 -13.64 11.75 9.51
N VAL A 210 -13.53 10.75 8.63
CA VAL A 210 -13.96 10.86 7.24
C VAL A 210 -15.47 11.15 7.14
N VAL A 211 -16.30 10.45 7.93
CA VAL A 211 -17.76 10.71 7.94
C VAL A 211 -18.10 12.10 8.47
N LYS A 212 -17.40 12.59 9.48
CA LYS A 212 -17.58 13.98 9.96
C LYS A 212 -17.28 14.99 8.85
N GLN A 213 -16.17 14.83 8.15
CA GLN A 213 -15.80 15.69 7.02
C GLN A 213 -16.84 15.64 5.88
N LEU A 214 -17.35 14.45 5.54
CA LEU A 214 -18.40 14.26 4.54
C LEU A 214 -19.72 14.96 4.89
N LEU A 215 -20.01 15.12 6.17
CA LEU A 215 -21.22 15.78 6.67
C LEU A 215 -21.02 17.27 6.96
N GLY A 216 -19.87 17.84 6.58
CA GLY A 216 -19.56 19.26 6.78
C GLY A 216 -19.14 19.62 8.20
N GLY A 217 -18.75 18.65 9.01
CA GLY A 217 -18.11 18.87 10.32
C GLY A 217 -16.70 19.43 10.14
N LYS A 218 -16.38 20.49 10.88
CA LYS A 218 -15.02 20.99 11.06
C LYS A 218 -14.31 20.19 12.15
#